data_24b59a09723cbba94e6b68fa09cb76da
#
_entry.id   24b59a09723cbba94e6b68fa09cb76da
#
_cell.length_a   1.000
_cell.length_b   1.000
_cell.length_c   1.000
_cell.angle_alpha   90.00
_cell.angle_beta   90.00
_cell.angle_gamma   90.00
#
_symmetry.space_group_name_H-M   'P 1'
#
loop_
_entity.id
_entity.type
_entity.pdbx_description
1 polymer ?
#
loop_
_entity_poly.entity_id
_entity_poly.type
_entity_poly.pdbx_seq_one_letter_code
_entity_poly.pdbx_strand_id
1 'polypeptide(L)'
;TCALPIXIGSAVKGSSDKTFEVRGRDLVTGLPHTITITSNETELALRETCATIVKETKHVLEQTPPELAADIVSRGIFLTGGGALLTGLDRLLESELNVPVFVADDALNCVANGCGVMLENLHYMK
;
A
#
# COMPACT_ATOMS: atom_id res chain seq x y z
N THR A 1 13.78 2.57 -8.97
CA THR A 1 13.67 3.48 -7.81
C THR A 1 12.34 3.30 -7.08
N CYS A 2 12.40 3.26 -5.76
CA CYS A 2 11.22 2.99 -4.89
C CYS A 2 10.12 4.07 -4.98
N ALA A 3 10.45 5.25 -5.52
CA ALA A 3 9.49 6.36 -5.66
C ALA A 3 8.48 6.16 -6.80
N LEU A 4 8.80 5.35 -7.80
CA LEU A 4 7.96 5.15 -8.98
C LEU A 4 6.57 4.59 -8.65
N PRO A 5 6.43 3.56 -7.82
CA PRO A 5 5.09 3.05 -7.45
C PRO A 5 4.23 4.10 -6.74
N ILE A 6 4.81 4.94 -5.94
CA ILE A 6 4.09 6.01 -5.24
C ILE A 6 3.62 7.12 -6.18
N UNK A 7 4.35 7.26 -7.14
CA UNK A 7 4.13 8.28 -7.96
C UNK A 7 3.11 8.08 -8.91
N ILE A 8 3.24 7.01 -9.58
CA ILE A 8 2.30 6.63 -10.65
C ILE A 8 1.72 5.21 -10.48
N GLY A 9 2.12 4.52 -9.45
CA GLY A 9 1.67 3.16 -9.19
C GLY A 9 0.17 3.10 -8.91
N SER A 10 -0.45 2.01 -9.34
CA SER A 10 -1.86 1.72 -9.08
C SER A 10 -2.03 0.24 -8.77
N ALA A 11 -2.87 -0.05 -7.78
CA ALA A 11 -3.26 -1.42 -7.45
C ALA A 11 -4.52 -1.87 -8.23
N VAL A 12 -5.22 -0.91 -8.89
CA VAL A 12 -6.47 -1.16 -9.60
C VAL A 12 -6.36 -0.60 -11.02
N LYS A 13 -6.71 -1.43 -12.00
CA LYS A 13 -6.69 -1.06 -13.41
C LYS A 13 -7.63 0.14 -13.69
N GLY A 14 -7.13 1.11 -14.44
CA GLY A 14 -7.92 2.28 -14.84
C GLY A 14 -8.18 3.31 -13.76
N SER A 15 -7.56 3.18 -12.60
CA SER A 15 -7.75 4.14 -11.49
C SER A 15 -7.03 5.47 -11.73
N SER A 16 -6.06 5.50 -12.64
CA SER A 16 -5.39 6.74 -13.04
C SER A 16 -4.79 6.61 -14.44
N ASP A 17 -4.72 7.72 -15.16
CA ASP A 17 -4.10 7.82 -16.49
C ASP A 17 -2.80 8.65 -16.40
N LYS A 18 -2.05 8.45 -15.34
CA LYS A 18 -0.79 9.17 -15.13
C LYS A 18 0.33 8.56 -15.97
N THR A 19 1.23 9.42 -16.41
CA THR A 19 2.47 9.03 -17.08
C THR A 19 3.65 9.67 -16.34
N PHE A 20 4.80 9.01 -16.40
CA PHE A 20 6.01 9.50 -15.76
C PHE A 20 7.22 9.23 -16.66
N GLU A 21 8.04 10.24 -16.87
CA GLU A 21 9.28 10.12 -17.61
C GLU A 21 10.41 9.65 -16.68
N VAL A 22 11.01 8.53 -17.03
CA VAL A 22 12.16 7.98 -16.30
C VAL A 22 13.39 8.11 -17.17
N ARG A 23 14.42 8.71 -16.62
CA ARG A 23 15.72 8.85 -17.28
C ARG A 23 16.68 7.82 -16.73
N GLY A 24 17.32 7.10 -17.62
CA GLY A 24 18.27 6.07 -17.27
C GLY A 24 19.39 5.99 -18.31
N ARG A 25 20.18 4.95 -18.20
CA ARG A 25 21.23 4.64 -19.14
C ARG A 25 20.84 3.37 -19.89
N ASP A 26 20.81 3.46 -21.20
CA ASP A 26 20.60 2.31 -22.07
C ASP A 26 21.77 1.33 -21.89
N LEU A 27 21.47 0.09 -21.55
CA LEU A 27 22.48 -0.92 -21.26
C LEU A 27 23.21 -1.42 -22.52
N VAL A 28 22.63 -1.24 -23.69
CA VAL A 28 23.22 -1.67 -24.98
C VAL A 28 24.12 -0.59 -25.55
N THR A 29 23.62 0.66 -25.62
CA THR A 29 24.34 1.78 -26.24
C THR A 29 25.22 2.56 -25.25
N GLY A 30 24.92 2.44 -23.95
CA GLY A 30 25.61 3.19 -22.90
C GLY A 30 25.18 4.67 -22.82
N LEU A 31 24.24 5.10 -23.66
CA LEU A 31 23.82 6.51 -23.75
C LEU A 31 22.62 6.80 -22.84
N PRO A 32 22.47 8.08 -22.43
CA PRO A 32 21.27 8.48 -21.70
C PRO A 32 20.01 8.22 -22.54
N HIS A 33 18.99 7.63 -21.92
CA HIS A 33 17.72 7.32 -22.57
C HIS A 33 16.57 7.69 -21.63
N THR A 34 15.51 8.25 -22.21
CA THR A 34 14.29 8.60 -21.48
C THR A 34 13.16 7.71 -21.97
N ILE A 35 12.45 7.07 -21.05
CA ILE A 35 11.25 6.29 -21.35
C ILE A 35 10.06 6.87 -20.59
N THR A 36 8.88 6.74 -21.17
CA THR A 36 7.63 7.13 -20.52
C THR A 36 6.96 5.84 -20.01
N ILE A 37 6.65 5.82 -18.73
CA ILE A 37 5.96 4.71 -18.07
C ILE A 37 4.53 5.18 -17.73
N THR A 38 3.57 4.31 -17.92
CA THR A 38 2.15 4.59 -17.64
C THR A 38 1.70 3.90 -16.35
N SER A 39 0.63 4.41 -15.75
CA SER A 39 -0.01 3.78 -14.57
C SER A 39 -0.47 2.35 -14.86
N ASN A 40 -0.90 2.07 -16.09
CA ASN A 40 -1.34 0.73 -16.48
C ASN A 40 -0.18 -0.27 -16.51
N GLU A 41 1.00 0.16 -16.96
CA GLU A 41 2.20 -0.69 -16.94
C GLU A 41 2.65 -0.98 -15.52
N THR A 42 2.58 0.02 -14.63
CA THR A 42 2.93 -0.18 -13.21
C THR A 42 1.91 -1.08 -12.52
N GLU A 43 0.60 -0.97 -12.85
CA GLU A 43 -0.44 -1.85 -12.32
C GLU A 43 -0.13 -3.32 -12.69
N LEU A 44 0.18 -3.57 -13.96
CA LEU A 44 0.53 -4.92 -14.44
C LEU A 44 1.72 -5.49 -13.67
N ALA A 45 2.75 -4.66 -13.45
CA ALA A 45 3.96 -5.06 -12.73
C ALA A 45 3.71 -5.34 -11.24
N LEU A 46 2.76 -4.61 -10.63
CA LEU A 46 2.47 -4.72 -9.19
C LEU A 46 1.38 -5.74 -8.87
N ARG A 47 0.64 -6.21 -9.87
CA ARG A 47 -0.54 -7.07 -9.71
C ARG A 47 -0.27 -8.30 -8.84
N GLU A 48 0.81 -9.01 -9.10
CA GLU A 48 1.17 -10.23 -8.36
C GLU A 48 1.49 -9.91 -6.89
N THR A 49 2.21 -8.81 -6.66
CA THR A 49 2.54 -8.34 -5.30
C THR A 49 1.26 -7.95 -4.54
N CYS A 50 0.36 -7.20 -5.18
CA CYS A 50 -0.92 -6.81 -4.58
C CYS A 50 -1.78 -8.05 -4.27
N ALA A 51 -1.83 -9.03 -5.18
CA ALA A 51 -2.56 -10.28 -4.96
C ALA A 51 -1.99 -11.04 -3.75
N THR A 52 -0.67 -11.03 -3.58
CA THR A 52 -0.02 -11.64 -2.42
C THR A 52 -0.43 -10.95 -1.12
N ILE A 53 -0.46 -9.61 -1.12
CA ILE A 53 -0.90 -8.82 0.06
C ILE A 53 -2.34 -9.19 0.43
N VAL A 54 -3.25 -9.24 -0.57
CA VAL A 54 -4.66 -9.62 -0.37
C VAL A 54 -4.76 -11.02 0.24
N LYS A 55 -4.04 -11.98 -0.35
CA LYS A 55 -4.03 -13.39 0.10
C LYS A 55 -3.57 -13.50 1.56
N GLU A 56 -2.47 -12.85 1.90
CA GLU A 56 -1.92 -12.93 3.26
C GLU A 56 -2.84 -12.23 4.27
N THR A 57 -3.47 -11.13 3.88
CA THR A 57 -4.46 -10.44 4.73
C THR A 57 -5.68 -11.35 4.99
N LYS A 58 -6.20 -12.02 3.94
CA LYS A 58 -7.28 -13.01 4.08
C LYS A 58 -6.90 -14.11 5.07
N HIS A 59 -5.68 -14.64 4.93
CA HIS A 59 -5.18 -15.70 5.79
C HIS A 59 -5.16 -15.28 7.26
N VAL A 60 -4.71 -14.06 7.55
CA VAL A 60 -4.72 -13.52 8.93
C VAL A 60 -6.15 -13.40 9.46
N LEU A 61 -7.07 -12.88 8.64
CA LEU A 61 -8.47 -12.72 9.03
C LEU A 61 -9.13 -14.09 9.32
N GLU A 62 -8.81 -15.11 8.52
CA GLU A 62 -9.32 -16.49 8.71
C GLU A 62 -8.83 -17.10 10.02
N GLN A 63 -7.65 -16.72 10.49
CA GLN A 63 -7.08 -17.21 11.76
C GLN A 63 -7.50 -16.36 12.96
N THR A 64 -8.19 -15.23 12.71
CA THR A 64 -8.62 -14.32 13.77
C THR A 64 -9.84 -14.89 14.51
N PRO A 65 -9.84 -14.90 15.86
CA PRO A 65 -11.01 -15.34 16.62
C PRO A 65 -12.27 -14.56 16.24
N PRO A 66 -13.45 -15.23 16.23
CA PRO A 66 -14.70 -14.60 15.76
C PRO A 66 -15.05 -13.26 16.42
N GLU A 67 -14.76 -13.11 17.71
CA GLU A 67 -15.05 -11.87 18.45
C GLU A 67 -14.25 -10.68 17.88
N LEU A 68 -12.96 -10.92 17.59
CA LEU A 68 -12.08 -9.89 17.01
C LEU A 68 -12.41 -9.64 15.53
N ALA A 69 -12.78 -10.70 14.81
CA ALA A 69 -13.20 -10.57 13.40
C ALA A 69 -14.43 -9.67 13.29
N ALA A 70 -15.39 -9.79 14.21
CA ALA A 70 -16.58 -8.93 14.25
C ALA A 70 -16.20 -7.45 14.44
N ASP A 71 -15.22 -7.19 15.31
CA ASP A 71 -14.71 -5.83 15.54
C ASP A 71 -14.02 -5.28 14.27
N ILE A 72 -13.25 -6.11 13.57
CA ILE A 72 -12.58 -5.71 12.32
C ILE A 72 -13.62 -5.35 11.25
N VAL A 73 -14.67 -6.13 11.11
CA VAL A 73 -15.76 -5.86 10.14
C VAL A 73 -16.42 -4.51 10.43
N SER A 74 -16.59 -4.16 11.71
CA SER A 74 -17.25 -2.91 12.09
C SER A 74 -16.33 -1.69 12.08
N ARG A 75 -15.05 -1.85 12.44
CA ARG A 75 -14.08 -0.75 12.57
C ARG A 75 -13.20 -0.56 11.35
N GLY A 76 -13.01 -1.61 10.56
CA GLY A 76 -12.17 -1.59 9.37
C GLY A 76 -10.69 -1.85 9.64
N ILE A 77 -9.93 -1.81 8.55
CA ILE A 77 -8.46 -2.01 8.54
C ILE A 77 -7.79 -0.68 8.19
N PHE A 78 -6.77 -0.30 8.94
CA PHE A 78 -5.99 0.91 8.66
C PHE A 78 -4.65 0.56 8.02
N LEU A 79 -4.41 1.15 6.85
CA LEU A 79 -3.15 1.00 6.12
C LEU A 79 -2.18 2.11 6.54
N THR A 80 -0.96 1.72 6.89
CA THR A 80 0.10 2.66 7.27
C THR A 80 1.39 2.35 6.50
N GLY A 81 2.35 3.26 6.59
CA GLY A 81 3.62 3.12 5.88
C GLY A 81 3.54 3.60 4.43
N GLY A 82 4.67 3.57 3.74
CA GLY A 82 4.77 4.06 2.37
C GLY A 82 3.94 3.26 1.35
N GLY A 83 3.79 1.96 1.59
CA GLY A 83 2.96 1.10 0.72
C GLY A 83 1.49 1.48 0.72
N ALA A 84 0.98 2.05 1.83
CA ALA A 84 -0.40 2.52 1.94
C ALA A 84 -0.72 3.64 0.94
N LEU A 85 0.31 4.33 0.44
CA LEU A 85 0.16 5.43 -0.52
C LEU A 85 -0.03 4.94 -1.97
N LEU A 86 0.06 3.64 -2.22
CA LEU A 86 -0.20 3.07 -3.54
C LEU A 86 -1.67 3.29 -3.91
N THR A 87 -1.90 4.00 -5.00
CA THR A 87 -3.25 4.36 -5.46
C THR A 87 -4.13 3.11 -5.63
N GLY A 88 -5.26 3.09 -4.94
CA GLY A 88 -6.26 2.03 -5.09
C GLY A 88 -5.98 0.75 -4.30
N LEU A 89 -4.92 0.70 -3.49
CA LEU A 89 -4.65 -0.47 -2.65
C LEU A 89 -5.78 -0.66 -1.61
N ASP A 90 -6.25 0.45 -1.04
CA ASP A 90 -7.40 0.49 -0.13
C ASP A 90 -8.64 -0.15 -0.76
N ARG A 91 -8.97 0.30 -1.99
CA ARG A 91 -10.14 -0.20 -2.74
C ARG A 91 -10.00 -1.68 -3.11
N LEU A 92 -8.80 -2.08 -3.51
CA LEU A 92 -8.53 -3.48 -3.84
C LEU A 92 -8.77 -4.38 -2.62
N LEU A 93 -8.19 -4.00 -1.48
CA LEU A 93 -8.36 -4.75 -0.22
C LEU A 93 -9.82 -4.75 0.22
N GLU A 94 -10.49 -3.60 0.17
CA GLU A 94 -11.91 -3.47 0.55
C GLU A 94 -12.79 -4.40 -0.30
N SER A 95 -12.58 -4.43 -1.63
CA SER A 95 -13.36 -5.27 -2.53
C SER A 95 -13.12 -6.77 -2.33
N GLU A 96 -11.88 -7.14 -1.96
CA GLU A 96 -11.49 -8.55 -1.81
C GLU A 96 -11.80 -9.12 -0.42
N LEU A 97 -11.79 -8.27 0.61
CA LEU A 97 -11.98 -8.69 1.99
C LEU A 97 -13.41 -8.45 2.50
N ASN A 98 -14.17 -7.59 1.82
CA ASN A 98 -15.51 -7.13 2.24
C ASN A 98 -15.47 -6.50 3.63
N VAL A 99 -14.39 -5.76 3.93
CA VAL A 99 -14.17 -5.04 5.19
C VAL A 99 -13.74 -3.62 4.83
N PRO A 100 -14.23 -2.58 5.51
CA PRO A 100 -13.79 -1.20 5.23
C PRO A 100 -12.27 -1.07 5.38
N VAL A 101 -11.62 -0.36 4.47
CA VAL A 101 -10.16 -0.17 4.49
C VAL A 101 -9.86 1.32 4.37
N PHE A 102 -9.05 1.84 5.27
CA PHE A 102 -8.72 3.27 5.36
C PHE A 102 -7.21 3.47 5.31
N VAL A 103 -6.78 4.50 4.60
CA VAL A 103 -5.38 4.94 4.64
C VAL A 103 -5.25 5.95 5.79
N ALA A 104 -4.29 5.76 6.67
CA ALA A 104 -4.07 6.67 7.80
C ALA A 104 -3.64 8.07 7.30
N ASP A 105 -4.07 9.11 8.00
CA ASP A 105 -3.83 10.51 7.61
C ASP A 105 -2.34 10.84 7.41
N ASP A 106 -1.47 10.31 8.25
CA ASP A 106 -0.02 10.50 8.14
C ASP A 106 0.66 9.12 8.07
N ALA A 107 0.29 8.36 7.03
CA ALA A 107 0.66 6.95 6.88
C ALA A 107 2.16 6.68 7.07
N LEU A 108 3.02 7.59 6.60
CA LEU A 108 4.48 7.43 6.68
C LEU A 108 5.01 7.52 8.11
N ASN A 109 4.40 8.36 8.94
CA ASN A 109 4.89 8.66 10.29
C ASN A 109 4.12 7.94 11.41
N CYS A 110 3.10 7.13 11.08
CA CYS A 110 2.27 6.44 12.07
C CYS A 110 3.09 5.70 13.13
N VAL A 111 4.11 4.94 12.69
CA VAL A 111 4.94 4.14 13.61
C VAL A 111 5.75 5.05 14.53
N ALA A 112 6.39 6.09 13.95
CA ALA A 112 7.19 7.04 14.74
C ALA A 112 6.34 7.80 15.76
N ASN A 113 5.15 8.25 15.32
CA ASN A 113 4.20 8.95 16.18
C ASN A 113 3.70 8.02 17.30
N GLY A 114 3.39 6.77 16.97
CA GLY A 114 2.99 5.77 17.94
C GLY A 114 4.07 5.49 18.99
N CYS A 115 5.32 5.38 18.56
CA CYS A 115 6.48 5.24 19.47
C CYS A 115 6.59 6.43 20.42
N GLY A 116 6.37 7.64 19.91
CA GLY A 116 6.35 8.87 20.72
C GLY A 116 5.30 8.80 21.82
N VAL A 117 4.06 8.44 21.43
CA VAL A 117 2.96 8.29 22.39
C VAL A 117 3.28 7.21 23.45
N MET A 118 3.86 6.09 23.01
CA MET A 118 4.28 5.03 23.94
C MET A 118 5.32 5.52 24.94
N LEU A 119 6.32 6.28 24.50
CA LEU A 119 7.36 6.84 25.38
C LEU A 119 6.77 7.78 26.44
N GLU A 120 5.80 8.60 26.06
CA GLU A 120 5.10 9.51 26.98
C GLU A 120 4.27 8.74 28.04
N ASN A 121 3.83 7.54 27.71
CA ASN A 121 2.92 6.74 28.54
C ASN A 121 3.59 5.48 29.13
N LEU A 122 4.91 5.40 29.15
CA LEU A 122 5.65 4.22 29.65
C LEU A 122 5.21 3.77 31.06
N HIS A 123 4.85 4.71 31.92
CA HIS A 123 4.44 4.42 33.30
C HIS A 123 3.10 3.67 33.37
N TYR A 124 2.28 3.68 32.32
CA TYR A 124 1.02 2.92 32.25
C TYR A 124 1.20 1.51 31.67
N MET A 125 2.39 1.17 31.18
CA MET A 125 2.63 -0.07 30.43
C MET A 125 3.32 -1.16 31.28
N LYS A 126 3.17 -1.13 32.62
CA LYS A 126 3.69 -2.16 33.51
C LYS A 126 2.75 -3.35 33.63
#